data_782ec9e378e5d9773641ef01b72e6e38
#
_entry.id   782ec9e378e5d9773641ef01b72e6e38
#
_cell.length_a   1.000
_cell.length_b   1.000
_cell.length_c   1.000
_cell.angle_alpha   90.00
_cell.angle_beta   90.00
_cell.angle_gamma   90.00
#
_symmetry.space_group_name_H-M   'P 1'
#
loop_
_entity.id
_entity.type
_entity.pdbx_description
1 polymer ?
#
loop_
_entity_poly.entity_id
_entity_poly.type
_entity_poly.pdbx_seq_one_letter_code
_entity_poly.pdbx_strand_id
1 'polypeptide(L)'
;MQQREVVIVAATRTPVGSFHGALAPLTAVELGAAAVQGLLAQSGVAPQQIDEVILGQVLTAGCGQNPARQTALNAGLPFTTPALTINKVCGSGLKAVHLAVQAIRSGDAEAVIAGGQESMSRSPYLMAGARAGLRLGHAQMVDSVIHDGLWDAFNDYHMGITAENLAEKYAISREEQDRFALRSQQKAQAAQQAGRFAQEITPVTVPQPKGEALCVERDEQPRDTSLEALARLRPAFRKEGTVTAGNASSLNDGAAVVLLMSAEKAAALRLPVLARIAGYASLGVEPAIMGIGPAPATRRCLEKAGWRLEEVDLIEANEAFAAQALAVGKELGWEAERVNVNGGAIALGHPIGASGCRILVSLLFEMQRRGVNKGLAMLCIGGGQGVALAVERP
;
A
#
# COMPACT_ATOMS: atom_id res chain seq x y z
N MET A 1 0.06 -27.72 -19.29
CA MET A 1 1.34 -27.28 -18.66
C MET A 1 1.06 -27.07 -17.18
N GLN A 2 1.89 -27.64 -16.30
CA GLN A 2 1.77 -27.38 -14.87
C GLN A 2 2.14 -25.90 -14.63
N GLN A 3 1.32 -25.17 -13.88
CA GLN A 3 1.52 -23.75 -13.65
C GLN A 3 2.76 -23.59 -12.76
N ARG A 4 3.73 -22.75 -13.15
CA ARG A 4 4.95 -22.49 -12.35
C ARG A 4 4.56 -21.97 -10.97
N GLU A 5 5.17 -22.53 -9.94
CA GLU A 5 5.03 -22.01 -8.57
C GLU A 5 5.83 -20.70 -8.43
N VAL A 6 5.21 -19.70 -7.81
CA VAL A 6 5.81 -18.39 -7.58
C VAL A 6 5.97 -18.15 -6.09
N VAL A 7 7.19 -17.79 -5.70
CA VAL A 7 7.57 -17.55 -4.32
C VAL A 7 8.08 -16.13 -4.10
N ILE A 8 7.92 -15.62 -2.89
CA ILE A 8 8.52 -14.38 -2.41
C ILE A 8 9.76 -14.75 -1.61
N VAL A 9 10.92 -14.22 -2.00
CA VAL A 9 12.22 -14.53 -1.37
C VAL A 9 12.78 -13.38 -0.54
N ALA A 10 12.33 -12.16 -0.78
CA ALA A 10 12.68 -10.98 0.01
C ALA A 10 11.54 -9.96 -0.01
N ALA A 11 11.49 -9.14 1.05
CA ALA A 11 10.48 -8.10 1.22
C ALA A 11 11.04 -6.97 2.08
N THR A 12 10.79 -5.72 1.71
CA THR A 12 11.15 -4.57 2.53
C THR A 12 10.30 -3.36 2.20
N ARG A 13 10.32 -2.36 3.08
CA ARG A 13 9.69 -1.05 2.88
C ARG A 13 10.56 0.07 3.44
N THR A 14 10.34 1.28 3.02
CA THR A 14 10.82 2.46 3.74
C THR A 14 9.98 2.67 4.99
N PRO A 15 10.40 3.53 5.92
CA PRO A 15 9.46 4.16 6.86
C PRO A 15 8.34 4.83 6.07
N VAL A 16 7.18 5.00 6.70
CA VAL A 16 6.09 5.83 6.17
C VAL A 16 6.22 7.22 6.76
N GLY A 17 6.49 8.19 5.89
CA GLY A 17 6.59 9.61 6.23
C GLY A 17 5.21 10.28 6.33
N SER A 18 5.05 11.22 7.23
CA SER A 18 3.89 12.11 7.29
C SER A 18 3.90 13.08 6.11
N PHE A 19 2.74 13.58 5.73
CA PHE A 19 2.61 14.64 4.74
C PHE A 19 3.41 15.87 5.16
N HIS A 20 4.34 16.30 4.32
CA HIS A 20 5.35 17.33 4.64
C HIS A 20 6.24 17.00 5.86
N GLY A 21 6.40 15.70 6.19
CA GLY A 21 7.28 15.22 7.25
C GLY A 21 8.73 15.00 6.79
N ALA A 22 9.45 14.12 7.49
CA ALA A 22 10.88 13.91 7.28
C ALA A 22 11.23 13.40 5.86
N LEU A 23 10.33 12.63 5.22
CA LEU A 23 10.53 12.11 3.86
C LEU A 23 10.11 13.07 2.75
N ALA A 24 9.46 14.19 3.07
CA ALA A 24 8.97 15.15 2.08
C ALA A 24 10.02 15.72 1.09
N PRO A 25 11.32 15.85 1.44
CA PRO A 25 12.34 16.26 0.47
C PRO A 25 12.57 15.25 -0.66
N LEU A 26 12.24 13.97 -0.45
CA LEU A 26 12.51 12.89 -1.40
C LEU A 26 11.35 12.69 -2.39
N THR A 27 11.72 12.41 -3.64
CA THR A 27 10.78 11.98 -4.67
C THR A 27 10.34 10.53 -4.46
N ALA A 28 9.22 10.13 -5.07
CA ALA A 28 8.80 8.73 -5.07
C ALA A 28 9.87 7.80 -5.65
N VAL A 29 10.61 8.27 -6.67
CA VAL A 29 11.72 7.54 -7.29
C VAL A 29 12.87 7.28 -6.31
N GLU A 30 13.26 8.29 -5.51
CA GLU A 30 14.32 8.14 -4.50
C GLU A 30 13.89 7.20 -3.37
N LEU A 31 12.63 7.29 -2.91
CA LEU A 31 12.07 6.37 -1.93
C LEU A 31 12.02 4.93 -2.46
N GLY A 32 11.56 4.76 -3.71
CA GLY A 32 11.56 3.46 -4.38
C GLY A 32 12.97 2.89 -4.56
N ALA A 33 13.94 3.72 -4.94
CA ALA A 33 15.33 3.30 -5.10
C ALA A 33 15.94 2.82 -3.76
N ALA A 34 15.68 3.55 -2.68
CA ALA A 34 16.11 3.13 -1.34
C ALA A 34 15.52 1.77 -0.94
N ALA A 35 14.22 1.55 -1.21
CA ALA A 35 13.57 0.26 -0.94
C ALA A 35 14.16 -0.87 -1.79
N VAL A 36 14.40 -0.66 -3.09
CA VAL A 36 15.00 -1.66 -3.99
C VAL A 36 16.43 -1.97 -3.58
N GLN A 37 17.23 -0.96 -3.22
CA GLN A 37 18.61 -1.16 -2.72
C GLN A 37 18.60 -1.98 -1.43
N GLY A 38 17.71 -1.66 -0.49
CA GLY A 38 17.53 -2.43 0.75
C GLY A 38 17.14 -3.88 0.47
N LEU A 39 16.22 -4.11 -0.47
CA LEU A 39 15.78 -5.44 -0.88
C LEU A 39 16.94 -6.28 -1.46
N LEU A 40 17.76 -5.69 -2.34
CA LEU A 40 18.90 -6.35 -2.94
C LEU A 40 19.98 -6.66 -1.88
N ALA A 41 20.25 -5.72 -0.99
CA ALA A 41 21.19 -5.91 0.12
C ALA A 41 20.74 -7.02 1.08
N GLN A 42 19.45 -7.05 1.43
CA GLN A 42 18.88 -8.06 2.31
C GLN A 42 18.87 -9.47 1.68
N SER A 43 18.51 -9.56 0.39
CA SER A 43 18.40 -10.84 -0.31
C SER A 43 19.75 -11.41 -0.75
N GLY A 44 20.76 -10.57 -0.93
CA GLY A 44 22.05 -10.93 -1.54
C GLY A 44 21.97 -11.29 -3.03
N VAL A 45 20.81 -11.05 -3.67
CA VAL A 45 20.60 -11.32 -5.09
C VAL A 45 21.31 -10.26 -5.93
N ALA A 46 22.16 -10.70 -6.85
CA ALA A 46 22.85 -9.79 -7.75
C ALA A 46 21.84 -9.05 -8.67
N PRO A 47 22.02 -7.74 -8.89
CA PRO A 47 21.13 -6.95 -9.75
C PRO A 47 20.91 -7.55 -11.15
N GLN A 48 21.89 -8.25 -11.69
CA GLN A 48 21.85 -8.92 -13.01
C GLN A 48 20.89 -10.13 -13.05
N GLN A 49 20.43 -10.60 -11.89
CA GLN A 49 19.46 -11.70 -11.80
C GLN A 49 18.02 -11.23 -11.90
N ILE A 50 17.79 -9.91 -11.93
CA ILE A 50 16.44 -9.32 -11.98
C ILE A 50 16.03 -9.13 -13.44
N ASP A 51 14.95 -9.80 -13.82
CA ASP A 51 14.44 -9.77 -15.19
C ASP A 51 13.55 -8.55 -15.45
N GLU A 52 12.78 -8.08 -14.43
CA GLU A 52 11.86 -6.94 -14.58
C GLU A 52 11.60 -6.23 -13.24
N VAL A 53 11.22 -4.94 -13.32
CA VAL A 53 10.73 -4.15 -12.17
C VAL A 53 9.33 -3.62 -12.48
N ILE A 54 8.35 -3.92 -11.61
CA ILE A 54 6.96 -3.43 -11.74
C ILE A 54 6.59 -2.66 -10.48
N LEU A 55 6.43 -1.34 -10.58
CA LEU A 55 6.08 -0.50 -9.43
C LEU A 55 4.79 0.28 -9.65
N GLY A 56 3.95 0.26 -8.62
CA GLY A 56 2.79 1.13 -8.52
C GLY A 56 3.21 2.56 -8.16
N GLN A 57 2.63 3.54 -8.85
CA GLN A 57 2.67 4.94 -8.47
C GLN A 57 1.43 5.64 -9.04
N VAL A 58 0.73 6.41 -8.23
CA VAL A 58 -0.53 7.08 -8.62
C VAL A 58 -0.26 8.49 -9.09
N LEU A 59 0.49 9.25 -8.31
CA LEU A 59 0.77 10.67 -8.53
C LEU A 59 2.05 10.82 -9.35
N THR A 60 1.90 10.72 -10.67
CA THR A 60 3.04 10.70 -11.61
C THR A 60 3.29 12.02 -12.33
N ALA A 61 2.44 13.03 -12.13
CA ALA A 61 2.62 14.34 -12.76
C ALA A 61 3.95 14.98 -12.31
N GLY A 62 4.77 15.40 -13.27
CA GLY A 62 6.08 16.00 -13.01
C GLY A 62 7.19 15.05 -12.58
N CYS A 63 6.93 13.73 -12.46
CA CYS A 63 7.93 12.74 -12.06
C CYS A 63 8.88 12.29 -13.19
N GLY A 64 8.73 12.80 -14.40
CA GLY A 64 9.50 12.37 -15.57
C GLY A 64 8.99 11.08 -16.20
N GLN A 65 9.78 10.53 -17.11
CA GLN A 65 9.40 9.33 -17.85
C GLN A 65 9.52 8.09 -16.97
N ASN A 66 8.47 7.27 -16.91
CA ASN A 66 8.45 5.95 -16.28
C ASN A 66 9.19 5.91 -14.92
N PRO A 67 8.57 6.38 -13.83
CA PRO A 67 9.20 6.41 -12.52
C PRO A 67 9.80 5.08 -12.05
N ALA A 68 9.15 3.94 -12.37
CA ALA A 68 9.70 2.63 -12.04
C ALA A 68 11.04 2.36 -12.75
N ARG A 69 11.20 2.85 -14.00
CA ARG A 69 12.47 2.75 -14.72
C ARG A 69 13.56 3.60 -14.07
N GLN A 70 13.21 4.82 -13.64
CA GLN A 70 14.14 5.68 -12.91
C GLN A 70 14.57 5.03 -11.60
N THR A 71 13.62 4.47 -10.86
CA THR A 71 13.87 3.71 -9.62
C THR A 71 14.81 2.55 -9.84
N ALA A 72 14.56 1.72 -10.87
CA ALA A 72 15.39 0.57 -11.19
C ALA A 72 16.86 0.98 -11.42
N LEU A 73 17.10 2.02 -12.24
CA LEU A 73 18.43 2.50 -12.55
C LEU A 73 19.12 3.17 -11.36
N ASN A 74 18.40 3.99 -10.60
CA ASN A 74 18.93 4.63 -9.39
C ASN A 74 19.25 3.61 -8.29
N ALA A 75 18.58 2.46 -8.30
CA ALA A 75 18.88 1.36 -7.39
C ALA A 75 20.07 0.50 -7.84
N GLY A 76 20.65 0.75 -9.01
CA GLY A 76 21.82 0.06 -9.53
C GLY A 76 21.50 -1.19 -10.35
N LEU A 77 20.26 -1.37 -10.82
CA LEU A 77 19.95 -2.44 -11.76
C LEU A 77 20.55 -2.14 -13.15
N PRO A 78 20.88 -3.16 -13.93
CA PRO A 78 21.47 -2.96 -15.26
C PRO A 78 20.50 -2.30 -16.25
N PHE A 79 21.03 -1.63 -17.25
CA PHE A 79 20.23 -0.99 -18.31
C PHE A 79 19.36 -2.01 -19.09
N THR A 80 19.70 -3.27 -19.05
CA THR A 80 18.95 -4.36 -19.71
C THR A 80 17.69 -4.76 -18.97
N THR A 81 17.55 -4.43 -17.66
CA THR A 81 16.35 -4.75 -16.89
C THR A 81 15.20 -3.81 -17.24
N PRO A 82 14.14 -4.25 -17.92
CA PRO A 82 12.97 -3.42 -18.21
C PRO A 82 12.21 -3.05 -16.93
N ALA A 83 11.38 -2.00 -17.03
CA ALA A 83 10.56 -1.58 -15.90
C ALA A 83 9.21 -1.03 -16.35
N LEU A 84 8.17 -1.25 -15.54
CA LEU A 84 6.80 -0.81 -15.75
C LEU A 84 6.26 -0.04 -14.55
N THR A 85 5.76 1.17 -14.80
CA THR A 85 4.98 1.91 -13.80
C THR A 85 3.49 1.66 -14.04
N ILE A 86 2.76 1.29 -12.98
CA ILE A 86 1.31 1.05 -13.08
C ILE A 86 0.54 1.97 -12.13
N ASN A 87 -0.69 2.28 -12.53
CA ASN A 87 -1.66 2.98 -11.69
C ASN A 87 -2.95 2.16 -11.59
N LYS A 88 -3.28 1.73 -10.39
CA LYS A 88 -4.55 1.16 -9.97
C LYS A 88 -4.98 1.82 -8.66
N VAL A 89 -4.78 3.12 -8.54
CA VAL A 89 -5.00 3.91 -7.32
C VAL A 89 -4.41 3.18 -6.10
N CYS A 90 -5.13 3.06 -4.99
CA CYS A 90 -4.65 2.41 -3.75
C CYS A 90 -4.15 0.97 -3.95
N GLY A 91 -4.66 0.28 -4.96
CA GLY A 91 -4.31 -1.11 -5.28
C GLY A 91 -3.01 -1.28 -6.09
N SER A 92 -2.35 -0.21 -6.49
CA SER A 92 -1.21 -0.26 -7.43
C SER A 92 -0.09 -1.18 -6.96
N GLY A 93 0.36 -1.04 -5.72
CA GLY A 93 1.45 -1.84 -5.17
C GLY A 93 1.15 -3.34 -5.12
N LEU A 94 -0.08 -3.74 -4.75
CA LEU A 94 -0.47 -5.15 -4.73
C LEU A 94 -0.76 -5.67 -6.14
N LYS A 95 -1.28 -4.82 -7.05
CA LYS A 95 -1.46 -5.17 -8.46
C LYS A 95 -0.13 -5.39 -9.17
N ALA A 96 0.92 -4.65 -8.84
CA ALA A 96 2.27 -4.90 -9.34
C ALA A 96 2.74 -6.32 -9.00
N VAL A 97 2.48 -6.78 -7.76
CA VAL A 97 2.75 -8.17 -7.36
C VAL A 97 1.93 -9.17 -8.19
N HIS A 98 0.64 -8.91 -8.45
CA HIS A 98 -0.17 -9.79 -9.33
C HIS A 98 0.42 -9.89 -10.74
N LEU A 99 0.92 -8.78 -11.31
CA LEU A 99 1.54 -8.77 -12.64
C LEU A 99 2.85 -9.54 -12.66
N ALA A 100 3.69 -9.37 -11.64
CA ALA A 100 4.92 -10.15 -11.47
C ALA A 100 4.64 -11.67 -11.40
N VAL A 101 3.60 -12.07 -10.64
CA VAL A 101 3.16 -13.47 -10.59
C VAL A 101 2.74 -13.96 -11.99
N GLN A 102 2.03 -13.13 -12.76
CA GLN A 102 1.61 -13.47 -14.12
C GLN A 102 2.81 -13.62 -15.05
N ALA A 103 3.77 -12.68 -15.03
CA ALA A 103 4.99 -12.74 -15.84
C ALA A 103 5.81 -14.01 -15.56
N ILE A 104 5.97 -14.38 -14.28
CA ILE A 104 6.70 -15.60 -13.90
C ILE A 104 5.93 -16.87 -14.32
N ARG A 105 4.62 -16.90 -14.14
CA ARG A 105 3.78 -18.06 -14.53
C ARG A 105 3.72 -18.27 -16.03
N SER A 106 3.72 -17.19 -16.83
CA SER A 106 3.78 -17.27 -18.31
C SER A 106 5.14 -17.66 -18.85
N GLY A 107 6.19 -17.49 -18.05
CA GLY A 107 7.58 -17.77 -18.44
C GLY A 107 8.29 -16.57 -19.09
N ASP A 108 7.71 -15.38 -19.03
CA ASP A 108 8.31 -14.14 -19.54
C ASP A 108 9.45 -13.65 -18.61
N ALA A 109 9.39 -14.00 -17.33
CA ALA A 109 10.40 -13.67 -16.33
C ALA A 109 10.58 -14.81 -15.32
N GLU A 110 11.71 -14.85 -14.62
CA GLU A 110 11.97 -15.77 -13.51
C GLU A 110 12.19 -15.04 -12.17
N ALA A 111 12.60 -13.77 -12.20
CA ALA A 111 12.82 -12.93 -11.03
C ALA A 111 12.33 -11.51 -11.28
N VAL A 112 11.35 -11.07 -10.50
CA VAL A 112 10.71 -9.74 -10.65
C VAL A 112 10.70 -9.01 -9.32
N ILE A 113 11.16 -7.76 -9.31
CA ILE A 113 10.92 -6.84 -8.20
C ILE A 113 9.57 -6.16 -8.44
N ALA A 114 8.64 -6.33 -7.51
CA ALA A 114 7.32 -5.74 -7.59
C ALA A 114 6.94 -5.01 -6.30
N GLY A 115 6.16 -3.94 -6.44
CA GLY A 115 5.71 -3.17 -5.29
C GLY A 115 5.14 -1.82 -5.67
N GLY A 116 5.45 -0.80 -4.87
CA GLY A 116 4.99 0.54 -5.17
C GLY A 116 5.74 1.61 -4.38
N GLN A 117 5.62 2.81 -4.85
CA GLN A 117 6.24 4.01 -4.33
C GLN A 117 5.28 5.19 -4.45
N GLU A 118 5.35 6.14 -3.53
CA GLU A 118 4.55 7.36 -3.57
C GLU A 118 5.23 8.47 -2.78
N SER A 119 5.16 9.70 -3.27
CA SER A 119 5.48 10.90 -2.51
C SER A 119 4.32 11.87 -2.69
N MET A 120 3.36 11.82 -1.76
CA MET A 120 2.19 12.70 -1.81
C MET A 120 2.59 14.14 -1.48
N SER A 121 3.64 14.31 -0.68
CA SER A 121 4.20 15.63 -0.32
C SER A 121 4.77 16.39 -1.53
N ARG A 122 5.19 15.69 -2.59
CA ARG A 122 5.79 16.29 -3.78
C ARG A 122 4.86 16.35 -4.99
N SER A 123 3.61 16.02 -4.83
CA SER A 123 2.62 16.14 -5.90
C SER A 123 2.40 17.58 -6.29
N PRO A 124 2.47 17.91 -7.59
CA PRO A 124 2.34 19.30 -8.06
C PRO A 124 0.88 19.73 -8.13
N TYR A 125 0.66 21.04 -8.13
CA TYR A 125 -0.58 21.63 -8.62
C TYR A 125 -0.57 21.69 -10.15
N LEU A 126 -1.71 21.42 -10.78
CA LEU A 126 -1.89 21.37 -12.22
C LEU A 126 -2.69 22.57 -12.71
N MET A 127 -2.28 23.14 -13.82
CA MET A 127 -3.02 24.21 -14.49
C MET A 127 -3.57 23.70 -15.83
N ALA A 128 -4.83 23.31 -15.83
CA ALA A 128 -5.52 22.86 -17.03
C ALA A 128 -5.68 24.01 -18.04
N GLY A 129 -5.61 23.70 -19.34
CA GLY A 129 -5.78 24.69 -20.40
C GLY A 129 -4.59 25.60 -20.65
N ALA A 130 -3.54 25.60 -19.83
CA ALA A 130 -2.36 26.48 -19.99
C ALA A 130 -1.65 26.30 -21.34
N ARG A 131 -1.64 25.08 -21.89
CA ARG A 131 -1.04 24.79 -23.21
C ARG A 131 -1.72 25.55 -24.38
N ALA A 132 -3.02 25.78 -24.28
CA ALA A 132 -3.78 26.54 -25.28
C ALA A 132 -3.68 28.08 -25.09
N GLY A 133 -3.02 28.51 -24.01
CA GLY A 133 -2.92 29.91 -23.59
C GLY A 133 -4.08 30.36 -22.71
N LEU A 134 -3.76 31.12 -21.70
CA LEU A 134 -4.74 31.76 -20.79
C LEU A 134 -5.00 33.17 -21.30
N ARG A 135 -6.08 33.35 -22.10
CA ARG A 135 -6.32 34.61 -22.80
C ARG A 135 -7.06 35.65 -21.96
N LEU A 136 -8.24 35.30 -21.45
CA LEU A 136 -9.11 36.22 -20.71
C LEU A 136 -9.86 35.43 -19.63
N GLY A 137 -9.96 36.00 -18.42
CA GLY A 137 -10.62 35.40 -17.28
C GLY A 137 -9.64 34.75 -16.27
N HIS A 138 -10.20 34.22 -15.16
CA HIS A 138 -9.42 33.57 -14.12
C HIS A 138 -9.03 32.15 -14.50
N ALA A 139 -7.87 31.69 -14.07
CA ALA A 139 -7.44 30.30 -14.13
C ALA A 139 -7.39 29.71 -12.72
N GLN A 140 -7.66 28.41 -12.60
CA GLN A 140 -7.56 27.68 -11.36
C GLN A 140 -6.40 26.68 -11.42
N MET A 141 -5.68 26.53 -10.32
CA MET A 141 -4.75 25.42 -10.11
C MET A 141 -5.46 24.30 -9.37
N VAL A 142 -5.26 23.06 -9.83
CA VAL A 142 -5.86 21.87 -9.29
C VAL A 142 -4.81 21.11 -8.51
N ASP A 143 -5.09 20.76 -7.24
CA ASP A 143 -4.25 19.89 -6.44
C ASP A 143 -4.31 18.45 -6.97
N SER A 144 -3.19 17.95 -7.50
CA SER A 144 -3.15 16.62 -8.09
C SER A 144 -3.32 15.49 -7.04
N VAL A 145 -2.99 15.72 -5.76
CA VAL A 145 -3.26 14.73 -4.69
C VAL A 145 -4.76 14.49 -4.59
N ILE A 146 -5.54 15.57 -4.57
CA ILE A 146 -7.00 15.47 -4.49
C ILE A 146 -7.56 14.95 -5.80
N HIS A 147 -7.24 15.59 -6.91
CA HIS A 147 -7.88 15.34 -8.21
C HIS A 147 -7.59 13.92 -8.74
N ASP A 148 -6.34 13.48 -8.71
CA ASP A 148 -5.92 12.21 -9.31
C ASP A 148 -5.90 11.05 -8.30
N GLY A 149 -5.78 11.36 -6.99
CA GLY A 149 -5.64 10.35 -5.94
C GLY A 149 -6.90 10.14 -5.09
N LEU A 150 -7.67 11.20 -4.81
CA LEU A 150 -8.70 11.20 -3.75
C LEU A 150 -10.10 11.63 -4.21
N TRP A 151 -10.29 11.92 -5.49
CA TRP A 151 -11.55 12.36 -6.05
C TRP A 151 -12.26 11.24 -6.80
N ASP A 152 -13.54 11.03 -6.52
CA ASP A 152 -14.38 10.12 -7.30
C ASP A 152 -14.80 10.80 -8.59
N ALA A 153 -14.21 10.38 -9.70
CA ALA A 153 -14.47 10.93 -11.02
C ALA A 153 -15.88 10.60 -11.57
N PHE A 154 -16.59 9.64 -10.97
CA PHE A 154 -17.92 9.22 -11.40
C PHE A 154 -19.04 9.98 -10.67
N ASN A 155 -18.82 10.27 -9.38
CA ASN A 155 -19.80 10.90 -8.51
C ASN A 155 -19.43 12.34 -8.13
N ASP A 156 -18.28 12.84 -8.60
CA ASP A 156 -17.80 14.22 -8.41
C ASP A 156 -17.71 14.65 -6.94
N TYR A 157 -17.06 13.82 -6.11
CA TYR A 157 -16.81 14.12 -4.70
C TYR A 157 -15.55 13.43 -4.16
N HIS A 158 -15.10 13.86 -2.98
CA HIS A 158 -13.94 13.29 -2.30
C HIS A 158 -14.22 11.85 -1.81
N MET A 159 -13.16 10.97 -1.81
CA MET A 159 -13.26 9.59 -1.33
C MET A 159 -13.86 9.45 0.07
N GLY A 160 -13.72 10.46 0.94
CA GLY A 160 -14.35 10.48 2.25
C GLY A 160 -15.87 10.38 2.22
N ILE A 161 -16.54 10.85 1.14
CA ILE A 161 -17.99 10.68 0.97
C ILE A 161 -18.33 9.21 0.72
N THR A 162 -17.49 8.44 0.04
CA THR A 162 -17.70 7.00 -0.13
C THR A 162 -17.66 6.26 1.21
N ALA A 163 -16.85 6.73 2.15
CA ALA A 163 -16.79 6.19 3.51
C ALA A 163 -18.06 6.56 4.31
N GLU A 164 -18.57 7.78 4.17
CA GLU A 164 -19.88 8.16 4.76
C GLU A 164 -21.03 7.31 4.19
N ASN A 165 -21.02 7.03 2.88
CA ASN A 165 -22.01 6.15 2.25
C ASN A 165 -21.98 4.73 2.84
N LEU A 166 -20.80 4.22 3.16
CA LEU A 166 -20.64 2.92 3.83
C LEU A 166 -21.08 2.98 5.29
N ALA A 167 -20.75 4.06 6.00
CA ALA A 167 -21.21 4.26 7.38
C ALA A 167 -22.73 4.23 7.46
N GLU A 168 -23.43 4.91 6.56
CA GLU A 168 -24.87 4.92 6.45
C GLU A 168 -25.41 3.53 6.07
N LYS A 169 -24.91 2.93 4.98
CA LYS A 169 -25.38 1.64 4.46
C LYS A 169 -25.25 0.49 5.47
N TYR A 170 -24.16 0.47 6.25
CA TYR A 170 -23.85 -0.58 7.21
C TYR A 170 -24.20 -0.20 8.65
N ALA A 171 -24.86 0.95 8.86
CA ALA A 171 -25.20 1.49 10.18
C ALA A 171 -23.99 1.49 11.13
N ILE A 172 -22.86 2.07 10.68
CA ILE A 172 -21.62 2.20 11.44
C ILE A 172 -21.59 3.57 12.08
N SER A 173 -21.65 3.61 13.41
CA SER A 173 -21.67 4.85 14.16
C SER A 173 -20.30 5.55 14.18
N ARG A 174 -20.30 6.84 14.51
CA ARG A 174 -19.09 7.61 14.76
C ARG A 174 -18.23 6.98 15.87
N GLU A 175 -18.85 6.52 16.93
CA GLU A 175 -18.19 5.93 18.07
C GLU A 175 -17.49 4.61 17.70
N GLU A 176 -18.11 3.75 16.88
CA GLU A 176 -17.49 2.53 16.36
C GLU A 176 -16.23 2.85 15.53
N GLN A 177 -16.31 3.88 14.69
CA GLN A 177 -15.17 4.36 13.88
C GLN A 177 -14.04 4.88 14.75
N ASP A 178 -14.33 5.70 15.76
CA ASP A 178 -13.32 6.27 16.66
C ASP A 178 -12.68 5.18 17.54
N ARG A 179 -13.43 4.19 18.01
CA ARG A 179 -12.88 3.03 18.72
C ARG A 179 -11.97 2.18 17.82
N PHE A 180 -12.35 2.01 16.56
CA PHE A 180 -11.51 1.31 15.59
C PHE A 180 -10.19 2.06 15.36
N ALA A 181 -10.25 3.36 15.15
CA ALA A 181 -9.08 4.21 14.96
C ALA A 181 -8.15 4.20 16.19
N LEU A 182 -8.71 4.31 17.40
CA LEU A 182 -7.94 4.21 18.63
C LEU A 182 -7.21 2.89 18.74
N ARG A 183 -7.88 1.77 18.45
CA ARG A 183 -7.24 0.43 18.47
C ARG A 183 -6.11 0.32 17.44
N SER A 184 -6.28 0.89 16.24
CA SER A 184 -5.22 0.92 15.23
C SER A 184 -3.99 1.67 15.74
N GLN A 185 -4.17 2.85 16.36
CA GLN A 185 -3.08 3.63 16.96
C GLN A 185 -2.38 2.86 18.09
N GLN A 186 -3.13 2.28 19.01
CA GLN A 186 -2.57 1.51 20.13
C GLN A 186 -1.74 0.30 19.65
N LYS A 187 -2.26 -0.44 18.64
CA LYS A 187 -1.53 -1.57 18.04
C LYS A 187 -0.24 -1.11 17.36
N ALA A 188 -0.28 0.00 16.58
CA ALA A 188 0.89 0.51 15.88
C ALA A 188 1.97 0.99 16.86
N GLN A 189 1.61 1.72 17.90
CA GLN A 189 2.54 2.16 18.93
C GLN A 189 3.17 0.98 19.68
N ALA A 190 2.36 0.01 20.09
CA ALA A 190 2.87 -1.19 20.76
C ALA A 190 3.82 -1.98 19.87
N ALA A 191 3.51 -2.09 18.55
CA ALA A 191 4.38 -2.73 17.59
C ALA A 191 5.71 -1.98 17.40
N GLN A 192 5.65 -0.66 17.30
CA GLN A 192 6.83 0.20 17.14
C GLN A 192 7.72 0.17 18.39
N GLN A 193 7.12 0.25 19.58
CA GLN A 193 7.86 0.15 20.86
C GLN A 193 8.51 -1.23 21.04
N ALA A 194 7.84 -2.28 20.60
CA ALA A 194 8.37 -3.65 20.62
C ALA A 194 9.37 -3.96 19.48
N GLY A 195 9.70 -2.99 18.62
CA GLY A 195 10.63 -3.15 17.50
C GLY A 195 10.15 -4.10 16.39
N ARG A 196 8.84 -4.35 16.28
CA ARG A 196 8.28 -5.33 15.33
C ARG A 196 8.50 -4.96 13.88
N PHE A 197 8.64 -3.66 13.57
CA PHE A 197 8.88 -3.17 12.22
C PHE A 197 10.38 -3.11 11.82
N ALA A 198 11.30 -3.33 12.77
CA ALA A 198 12.73 -3.13 12.53
C ALA A 198 13.30 -4.00 11.39
N GLN A 199 12.78 -5.22 11.20
CA GLN A 199 13.25 -6.13 10.16
C GLN A 199 12.65 -5.84 8.78
N GLU A 200 11.50 -5.18 8.72
CA GLU A 200 10.82 -4.88 7.47
C GLU A 200 11.19 -3.51 6.91
N ILE A 201 11.76 -2.61 7.73
CA ILE A 201 12.10 -1.24 7.35
C ILE A 201 13.56 -1.16 6.88
N THR A 202 13.75 -0.67 5.66
CA THR A 202 15.02 -0.15 5.17
C THR A 202 15.13 1.32 5.56
N PRO A 203 16.12 1.73 6.37
CA PRO A 203 16.33 3.13 6.72
C PRO A 203 16.57 4.00 5.48
N VAL A 204 16.09 5.24 5.53
CA VAL A 204 16.22 6.20 4.43
C VAL A 204 17.06 7.39 4.86
N THR A 205 18.10 7.68 4.10
CA THR A 205 18.93 8.86 4.32
C THR A 205 18.36 10.06 3.59
N VAL A 206 17.99 11.10 4.33
CA VAL A 206 17.40 12.34 3.80
C VAL A 206 18.44 13.45 3.85
N PRO A 207 18.90 13.98 2.70
CA PRO A 207 19.80 15.12 2.67
C PRO A 207 19.20 16.33 3.38
N GLN A 208 19.99 17.01 4.19
CA GLN A 208 19.58 18.24 4.85
C GLN A 208 20.22 19.47 4.18
N PRO A 209 19.52 20.62 4.12
CA PRO A 209 20.08 21.84 3.56
C PRO A 209 21.33 22.33 4.29
N LYS A 210 21.45 22.00 5.57
CA LYS A 210 22.61 22.29 6.43
C LYS A 210 22.80 21.15 7.43
N GLY A 211 24.08 20.78 7.70
CA GLY A 211 24.42 19.76 8.67
C GLY A 211 24.49 18.34 8.06
N GLU A 212 24.44 17.35 8.92
CA GLU A 212 24.47 15.95 8.52
C GLU A 212 23.11 15.47 7.97
N ALA A 213 23.15 14.47 7.09
CA ALA A 213 21.94 13.86 6.57
C ALA A 213 21.14 13.17 7.71
N LEU A 214 19.82 13.27 7.65
CA LEU A 214 18.92 12.63 8.60
C LEU A 214 18.69 11.17 8.19
N CYS A 215 18.93 10.24 9.09
CA CYS A 215 18.52 8.83 8.91
C CYS A 215 17.12 8.64 9.49
N VAL A 216 16.16 8.34 8.62
CA VAL A 216 14.76 8.04 9.01
C VAL A 216 14.60 6.52 9.00
N GLU A 217 14.27 5.93 10.16
CA GLU A 217 14.18 4.48 10.37
C GLU A 217 12.87 4.02 11.03
N ARG A 218 11.94 4.96 11.27
CA ARG A 218 10.66 4.71 11.94
C ARG A 218 9.53 5.39 11.21
N ASP A 219 8.35 4.78 11.27
CA ASP A 219 7.11 5.40 10.80
C ASP A 219 6.79 6.64 11.64
N GLU A 220 6.46 7.76 10.99
CA GLU A 220 6.24 9.05 11.67
C GLU A 220 4.81 9.23 12.18
N GLN A 221 3.85 8.49 11.61
CA GLN A 221 2.42 8.77 11.78
C GLN A 221 1.80 8.24 13.09
N PRO A 222 2.29 7.12 13.72
CA PRO A 222 1.72 6.63 14.96
C PRO A 222 1.79 7.68 16.09
N ARG A 223 0.66 7.94 16.76
CA ARG A 223 0.53 8.99 17.77
C ARG A 223 -0.37 8.58 18.93
N ASP A 224 -0.12 9.16 20.09
CA ASP A 224 -1.03 9.04 21.23
C ASP A 224 -2.34 9.74 20.95
N THR A 225 -3.44 9.07 21.28
CA THR A 225 -4.80 9.61 21.18
C THR A 225 -5.73 8.93 22.19
N SER A 226 -6.92 9.48 22.36
CA SER A 226 -7.96 8.90 23.21
C SER A 226 -9.33 9.02 22.54
N LEU A 227 -10.34 8.29 23.04
CA LEU A 227 -11.71 8.43 22.54
C LEU A 227 -12.23 9.85 22.70
N GLU A 228 -11.90 10.52 23.81
CA GLU A 228 -12.30 11.91 24.06
C GLU A 228 -11.66 12.88 23.06
N ALA A 229 -10.39 12.64 22.70
CA ALA A 229 -9.69 13.45 21.70
C ALA A 229 -10.30 13.23 20.30
N LEU A 230 -10.58 11.98 19.92
CA LEU A 230 -11.21 11.63 18.64
C LEU A 230 -12.63 12.19 18.55
N ALA A 231 -13.43 12.08 19.62
CA ALA A 231 -14.81 12.58 19.66
C ALA A 231 -14.93 14.09 19.43
N ARG A 232 -13.90 14.88 19.77
CA ARG A 232 -13.84 16.33 19.54
C ARG A 232 -13.60 16.74 18.10
N LEU A 233 -13.15 15.81 17.24
CA LEU A 233 -12.86 16.09 15.84
C LEU A 233 -14.16 16.33 15.07
N ARG A 234 -14.14 17.36 14.22
CA ARG A 234 -15.28 17.65 13.34
C ARG A 234 -15.30 16.70 12.15
N PRO A 235 -16.50 16.36 11.66
CA PRO A 235 -16.64 15.66 10.38
C PRO A 235 -15.88 16.41 9.27
N ALA A 236 -15.15 15.66 8.42
CA ALA A 236 -14.26 16.25 7.43
C ALA A 236 -14.91 16.41 6.04
N PHE A 237 -15.90 15.57 5.71
CA PHE A 237 -16.41 15.46 4.34
C PHE A 237 -17.89 15.79 4.18
N ARG A 238 -18.68 15.62 5.23
CA ARG A 238 -20.12 15.93 5.27
C ARG A 238 -20.43 16.68 6.57
N LYS A 239 -21.25 17.74 6.52
CA LYS A 239 -21.53 18.61 7.68
C LYS A 239 -22.01 17.85 8.92
N GLU A 240 -22.85 16.83 8.74
CA GLU A 240 -23.37 15.95 9.80
C GLU A 240 -22.84 14.52 9.62
N GLY A 241 -21.61 14.39 9.10
CA GLY A 241 -20.99 13.11 8.84
C GLY A 241 -20.34 12.50 10.07
N THR A 242 -19.76 11.34 9.87
CA THR A 242 -19.09 10.54 10.90
C THR A 242 -17.59 10.39 10.68
N VAL A 243 -17.12 10.61 9.44
CA VAL A 243 -15.73 10.46 9.04
C VAL A 243 -14.93 11.73 9.40
N THR A 244 -13.83 11.56 10.11
CA THR A 244 -12.96 12.64 10.58
C THR A 244 -11.52 12.38 10.21
N ALA A 245 -10.65 13.37 10.39
CA ALA A 245 -9.21 13.20 10.25
C ALA A 245 -8.59 12.20 11.26
N GLY A 246 -9.32 11.83 12.31
CA GLY A 246 -8.87 10.85 13.31
C GLY A 246 -9.23 9.41 12.99
N ASN A 247 -10.27 9.18 12.17
CA ASN A 247 -10.74 7.85 11.79
C ASN A 247 -10.65 7.57 10.28
N ALA A 248 -9.81 8.35 9.59
CA ALA A 248 -9.38 8.20 8.21
C ALA A 248 -7.86 8.04 8.15
N SER A 249 -7.36 7.39 7.10
CA SER A 249 -5.92 7.37 6.81
C SER A 249 -5.43 8.76 6.39
N SER A 250 -4.15 9.01 6.57
CA SER A 250 -3.49 10.28 6.23
C SER A 250 -2.83 10.23 4.85
N LEU A 251 -2.34 11.40 4.40
CA LEU A 251 -1.47 11.55 3.23
C LEU A 251 -0.04 11.24 3.66
N ASN A 252 0.69 10.46 2.87
CA ASN A 252 1.98 9.94 3.29
C ASN A 252 2.94 9.74 2.12
N ASP A 253 4.22 9.60 2.47
CA ASP A 253 5.31 9.28 1.57
C ASP A 253 5.91 7.93 1.95
N GLY A 254 6.27 7.10 0.96
CA GLY A 254 6.89 5.82 1.24
C GLY A 254 6.96 4.89 0.03
N ALA A 255 7.71 3.79 0.19
CA ALA A 255 7.83 2.74 -0.81
C ALA A 255 7.87 1.36 -0.13
N ALA A 256 7.40 0.34 -0.85
CA ALA A 256 7.47 -1.05 -0.41
C ALA A 256 7.65 -1.96 -1.63
N VAL A 257 8.52 -2.94 -1.51
CA VAL A 257 8.88 -3.86 -2.60
C VAL A 257 9.07 -5.28 -2.09
N VAL A 258 8.77 -6.24 -2.95
CA VAL A 258 9.05 -7.66 -2.75
C VAL A 258 9.81 -8.22 -3.97
N LEU A 259 10.65 -9.22 -3.74
CA LEU A 259 11.30 -9.98 -4.80
C LEU A 259 10.56 -11.31 -4.98
N LEU A 260 9.97 -11.48 -6.15
CA LEU A 260 9.30 -12.71 -6.55
C LEU A 260 10.19 -13.50 -7.50
N MET A 261 10.16 -14.83 -7.37
CA MET A 261 10.86 -15.74 -8.28
C MET A 261 10.01 -16.97 -8.59
N SER A 262 10.36 -17.68 -9.67
CA SER A 262 9.96 -19.08 -9.79
C SER A 262 10.58 -19.89 -8.66
N ALA A 263 9.85 -20.89 -8.14
CA ALA A 263 10.37 -21.75 -7.08
C ALA A 263 11.68 -22.45 -7.48
N GLU A 264 11.79 -22.81 -8.77
CA GLU A 264 12.99 -23.43 -9.35
C GLU A 264 14.21 -22.48 -9.29
N LYS A 265 14.04 -21.20 -9.65
CA LYS A 265 15.12 -20.21 -9.59
C LYS A 265 15.52 -19.92 -8.15
N ALA A 266 14.55 -19.79 -7.24
CA ALA A 266 14.82 -19.58 -5.81
C ALA A 266 15.64 -20.75 -5.23
N ALA A 267 15.27 -21.99 -5.57
CA ALA A 267 16.00 -23.19 -5.15
C ALA A 267 17.41 -23.23 -5.75
N ALA A 268 17.57 -22.92 -7.05
CA ALA A 268 18.88 -22.89 -7.71
C ALA A 268 19.82 -21.86 -7.07
N LEU A 269 19.30 -20.72 -6.63
CA LEU A 269 20.05 -19.68 -5.93
C LEU A 269 20.17 -19.93 -4.40
N ARG A 270 19.54 -20.99 -3.88
CA ARG A 270 19.50 -21.35 -2.46
C ARG A 270 18.97 -20.22 -1.57
N LEU A 271 17.98 -19.49 -2.06
CA LEU A 271 17.36 -18.39 -1.33
C LEU A 271 16.29 -18.91 -0.36
N PRO A 272 16.15 -18.26 0.82
CA PRO A 272 15.05 -18.56 1.72
C PRO A 272 13.73 -18.14 1.06
N VAL A 273 12.69 -18.94 1.24
CA VAL A 273 11.33 -18.62 0.78
C VAL A 273 10.54 -18.06 1.97
N LEU A 274 10.10 -16.81 1.85
CA LEU A 274 9.24 -16.18 2.85
C LEU A 274 7.81 -16.70 2.77
N ALA A 275 7.29 -16.80 1.54
CA ALA A 275 5.96 -17.36 1.26
C ALA A 275 5.83 -17.74 -0.22
N ARG A 276 4.90 -18.64 -0.52
CA ARG A 276 4.39 -18.91 -1.88
C ARG A 276 3.09 -18.15 -2.14
N ILE A 277 2.80 -17.86 -3.41
CA ILE A 277 1.54 -17.24 -3.81
C ILE A 277 0.46 -18.31 -3.94
N ALA A 278 -0.50 -18.31 -3.02
CA ALA A 278 -1.62 -19.25 -3.04
C ALA A 278 -2.75 -18.82 -3.98
N GLY A 279 -3.08 -17.52 -3.99
CA GLY A 279 -4.13 -16.99 -4.84
C GLY A 279 -4.13 -15.47 -4.90
N TYR A 280 -4.77 -14.91 -5.90
CA TYR A 280 -4.99 -13.47 -6.00
C TYR A 280 -6.23 -13.14 -6.83
N ALA A 281 -6.86 -12.01 -6.53
CA ALA A 281 -8.01 -11.52 -7.27
C ALA A 281 -8.10 -10.00 -7.31
N SER A 282 -8.80 -9.49 -8.31
CA SER A 282 -9.17 -8.09 -8.44
C SER A 282 -10.58 -8.03 -9.00
N LEU A 283 -11.47 -7.30 -8.32
CA LEU A 283 -12.88 -7.16 -8.72
C LEU A 283 -13.34 -5.70 -8.66
N GLY A 284 -14.34 -5.36 -9.45
CA GLY A 284 -15.03 -4.09 -9.43
C GLY A 284 -16.25 -4.12 -8.50
N VAL A 285 -16.59 -2.96 -7.96
CA VAL A 285 -17.81 -2.68 -7.20
C VAL A 285 -18.33 -1.28 -7.59
N GLU A 286 -19.50 -0.92 -7.14
CA GLU A 286 -20.05 0.42 -7.32
C GLU A 286 -19.10 1.50 -6.75
N PRO A 287 -18.71 2.54 -7.54
CA PRO A 287 -17.79 3.57 -7.08
C PRO A 287 -18.22 4.28 -5.79
N ALA A 288 -19.51 4.55 -5.64
CA ALA A 288 -20.08 5.25 -4.47
C ALA A 288 -19.81 4.53 -3.13
N ILE A 289 -19.54 3.23 -3.17
CA ILE A 289 -19.22 2.39 -2.02
C ILE A 289 -17.91 1.63 -2.24
N MET A 290 -16.92 2.26 -2.86
CA MET A 290 -15.65 1.64 -3.25
C MET A 290 -14.97 0.86 -2.12
N GLY A 291 -15.17 1.31 -0.89
CA GLY A 291 -14.53 0.72 0.29
C GLY A 291 -14.93 -0.73 0.56
N ILE A 292 -16.04 -1.24 -0.03
CA ILE A 292 -16.43 -2.66 0.10
C ILE A 292 -15.69 -3.59 -0.87
N GLY A 293 -14.93 -3.02 -1.82
CA GLY A 293 -14.19 -3.79 -2.84
C GLY A 293 -13.33 -4.95 -2.33
N PRO A 294 -12.69 -4.86 -1.13
CA PRO A 294 -11.96 -5.99 -0.55
C PRO A 294 -12.82 -7.24 -0.35
N ALA A 295 -14.09 -7.11 0.01
CA ALA A 295 -14.93 -8.27 0.34
C ALA A 295 -15.11 -9.22 -0.85
N PRO A 296 -15.61 -8.81 -2.03
CA PRO A 296 -15.71 -9.71 -3.18
C PRO A 296 -14.33 -10.13 -3.72
N ALA A 297 -13.31 -9.27 -3.65
CA ALA A 297 -11.96 -9.63 -4.07
C ALA A 297 -11.38 -10.75 -3.20
N THR A 298 -11.60 -10.70 -1.89
CA THR A 298 -11.19 -11.74 -0.93
C THR A 298 -11.90 -13.06 -1.20
N ARG A 299 -13.22 -13.06 -1.33
CA ARG A 299 -13.97 -14.30 -1.64
C ARG A 299 -13.41 -14.98 -2.89
N ARG A 300 -13.17 -14.21 -3.96
CA ARG A 300 -12.60 -14.75 -5.20
C ARG A 300 -11.14 -15.19 -5.04
N CYS A 301 -10.35 -14.50 -4.22
CA CYS A 301 -8.97 -14.88 -3.92
C CYS A 301 -8.90 -16.20 -3.17
N LEU A 302 -9.71 -16.36 -2.13
CA LEU A 302 -9.79 -17.57 -1.32
C LEU A 302 -10.31 -18.77 -2.13
N GLU A 303 -11.32 -18.56 -2.98
CA GLU A 303 -11.78 -19.59 -3.92
C GLU A 303 -10.64 -20.14 -4.78
N LYS A 304 -9.80 -19.23 -5.35
CA LYS A 304 -8.64 -19.65 -6.15
C LYS A 304 -7.55 -20.34 -5.34
N ALA A 305 -7.40 -19.98 -4.07
CA ALA A 305 -6.46 -20.63 -3.15
C ALA A 305 -7.00 -21.97 -2.62
N GLY A 306 -8.30 -22.24 -2.77
CA GLY A 306 -8.96 -23.41 -2.16
C GLY A 306 -9.12 -23.29 -0.65
N TRP A 307 -9.20 -22.05 -0.12
CA TRP A 307 -9.26 -21.79 1.33
C TRP A 307 -10.62 -21.22 1.76
N ARG A 308 -10.96 -21.47 3.01
CA ARG A 308 -12.01 -20.74 3.71
C ARG A 308 -11.37 -19.62 4.53
N LEU A 309 -12.14 -18.57 4.87
CA LEU A 309 -11.62 -17.41 5.59
C LEU A 309 -11.15 -17.80 7.01
N GLU A 310 -11.83 -18.74 7.64
CA GLU A 310 -11.49 -19.23 8.99
C GLU A 310 -10.12 -19.92 9.06
N GLU A 311 -9.62 -20.39 7.91
CA GLU A 311 -8.30 -21.02 7.81
C GLU A 311 -7.15 -20.00 7.68
N VAL A 312 -7.47 -18.70 7.48
CA VAL A 312 -6.48 -17.63 7.36
C VAL A 312 -6.02 -17.21 8.75
N ASP A 313 -4.72 -17.33 9.01
CA ASP A 313 -4.13 -17.02 10.31
C ASP A 313 -4.00 -15.51 10.57
N LEU A 314 -3.60 -14.76 9.54
CA LEU A 314 -3.38 -13.30 9.61
C LEU A 314 -3.94 -12.60 8.39
N ILE A 315 -4.51 -11.42 8.63
CA ILE A 315 -5.08 -10.56 7.61
C ILE A 315 -4.50 -9.16 7.75
N GLU A 316 -3.97 -8.62 6.67
CA GLU A 316 -3.66 -7.21 6.51
C GLU A 316 -4.68 -6.58 5.56
N ALA A 317 -5.62 -5.83 6.11
CA ALA A 317 -6.64 -5.09 5.39
C ALA A 317 -6.36 -3.59 5.47
N ASN A 318 -6.13 -2.93 4.35
CA ASN A 318 -5.80 -1.51 4.36
C ASN A 318 -6.96 -0.68 4.95
N GLU A 319 -6.64 0.16 5.91
CA GLU A 319 -7.59 1.04 6.62
C GLU A 319 -7.64 2.41 5.94
N ALA A 320 -8.23 2.50 4.76
CA ALA A 320 -8.42 3.82 4.12
C ALA A 320 -9.31 4.71 4.99
N PHE A 321 -10.37 4.13 5.55
CA PHE A 321 -11.28 4.75 6.52
C PHE A 321 -11.75 3.69 7.53
N ALA A 322 -11.99 4.08 8.78
CA ALA A 322 -12.54 3.17 9.78
C ALA A 322 -13.90 2.61 9.37
N ALA A 323 -14.79 3.46 8.83
CA ALA A 323 -16.10 3.04 8.31
C ALA A 323 -15.95 1.96 7.23
N GLN A 324 -14.99 2.13 6.32
CA GLN A 324 -14.71 1.16 5.26
C GLN A 324 -14.21 -0.17 5.82
N ALA A 325 -13.23 -0.14 6.75
CA ALA A 325 -12.68 -1.35 7.33
C ALA A 325 -13.73 -2.12 8.15
N LEU A 326 -14.57 -1.42 8.91
CA LEU A 326 -15.69 -2.00 9.64
C LEU A 326 -16.74 -2.61 8.71
N ALA A 327 -17.07 -1.96 7.59
CA ALA A 327 -18.00 -2.49 6.60
C ALA A 327 -17.49 -3.80 5.99
N VAL A 328 -16.21 -3.86 5.62
CA VAL A 328 -15.57 -5.08 5.11
C VAL A 328 -15.59 -6.18 6.17
N GLY A 329 -15.33 -5.84 7.44
CA GLY A 329 -15.40 -6.78 8.56
C GLY A 329 -16.80 -7.38 8.74
N LYS A 330 -17.86 -6.54 8.65
CA LYS A 330 -19.25 -7.01 8.69
C LYS A 330 -19.59 -7.93 7.51
N GLU A 331 -19.09 -7.63 6.31
CA GLU A 331 -19.33 -8.43 5.09
C GLU A 331 -18.62 -9.78 5.08
N LEU A 332 -17.40 -9.83 5.61
CA LEU A 332 -16.59 -11.05 5.61
C LEU A 332 -16.77 -11.89 6.87
N GLY A 333 -17.20 -11.28 7.98
CA GLY A 333 -17.34 -11.96 9.27
C GLY A 333 -15.99 -12.39 9.85
N TRP A 334 -14.90 -11.65 9.60
CA TRP A 334 -13.58 -12.01 10.10
C TRP A 334 -13.42 -11.82 11.62
N GLU A 335 -12.47 -12.52 12.21
CA GLU A 335 -12.07 -12.32 13.59
C GLU A 335 -11.12 -11.11 13.68
N ALA A 336 -11.53 -10.06 14.41
CA ALA A 336 -10.81 -8.80 14.50
C ALA A 336 -9.39 -8.94 15.09
N GLU A 337 -9.14 -9.98 15.87
CA GLU A 337 -7.86 -10.29 16.50
C GLU A 337 -6.80 -10.78 15.50
N ARG A 338 -7.22 -11.27 14.33
CA ARG A 338 -6.34 -11.69 13.24
C ARG A 338 -6.05 -10.57 12.24
N VAL A 339 -6.75 -9.41 12.36
CA VAL A 339 -6.69 -8.33 11.39
C VAL A 339 -5.83 -7.18 11.91
N ASN A 340 -4.88 -6.72 11.07
CA ASN A 340 -4.03 -5.57 11.33
C ASN A 340 -3.47 -5.62 12.76
N VAL A 341 -2.81 -6.71 13.08
CA VAL A 341 -2.38 -7.00 14.47
C VAL A 341 -1.30 -6.04 14.98
N ASN A 342 -0.66 -5.31 14.08
CA ASN A 342 0.32 -4.27 14.37
C ASN A 342 -0.18 -2.85 14.02
N GLY A 343 -1.51 -2.66 13.94
CA GLY A 343 -2.12 -1.43 13.46
C GLY A 343 -2.18 -1.37 11.93
N GLY A 344 -2.99 -0.48 11.40
CA GLY A 344 -3.17 -0.30 9.95
C GLY A 344 -2.96 1.14 9.50
N ALA A 345 -3.47 1.48 8.32
CA ALA A 345 -3.18 2.74 7.64
C ALA A 345 -3.69 4.00 8.38
N ILE A 346 -4.69 3.89 9.23
CA ILE A 346 -5.13 5.02 10.09
C ILE A 346 -3.99 5.45 11.03
N ALA A 347 -3.22 4.49 11.52
CA ALA A 347 -2.09 4.74 12.41
C ALA A 347 -0.75 4.87 11.67
N LEU A 348 -0.51 4.05 10.65
CA LEU A 348 0.78 3.96 9.95
C LEU A 348 0.86 4.87 8.72
N GLY A 349 -0.28 5.26 8.15
CA GLY A 349 -0.34 6.07 6.94
C GLY A 349 -0.65 5.29 5.66
N HIS A 350 -0.97 6.05 4.58
CA HIS A 350 -1.45 5.50 3.32
C HIS A 350 -0.78 6.16 2.09
N PRO A 351 0.52 5.89 1.85
CA PRO A 351 1.17 6.28 0.59
C PRO A 351 0.54 5.45 -0.55
N ILE A 352 -0.43 6.05 -1.27
CA ILE A 352 -1.45 5.32 -2.05
C ILE A 352 -0.86 4.30 -3.04
N GLY A 353 0.16 4.65 -3.81
CA GLY A 353 0.80 3.73 -4.77
C GLY A 353 1.60 2.60 -4.13
N ALA A 354 2.11 2.82 -2.91
CA ALA A 354 2.93 1.86 -2.17
C ALA A 354 2.12 0.93 -1.26
N SER A 355 0.95 1.38 -0.80
CA SER A 355 0.21 0.76 0.31
C SER A 355 -0.11 -0.72 0.11
N GLY A 356 -0.44 -1.13 -1.12
CA GLY A 356 -0.75 -2.54 -1.40
C GLY A 356 0.44 -3.48 -1.15
N CYS A 357 1.66 -3.04 -1.45
CA CYS A 357 2.86 -3.80 -1.13
C CYS A 357 3.28 -3.61 0.34
N ARG A 358 3.06 -2.42 0.94
CA ARG A 358 3.34 -2.15 2.35
C ARG A 358 2.62 -3.15 3.25
N ILE A 359 1.31 -3.37 3.04
CA ILE A 359 0.54 -4.34 3.84
C ILE A 359 1.03 -5.78 3.62
N LEU A 360 1.45 -6.13 2.40
CA LEU A 360 2.03 -7.44 2.12
C LEU A 360 3.35 -7.65 2.85
N VAL A 361 4.24 -6.65 2.86
CA VAL A 361 5.51 -6.70 3.59
C VAL A 361 5.26 -6.94 5.08
N SER A 362 4.40 -6.14 5.71
CA SER A 362 4.08 -6.30 7.15
C SER A 362 3.44 -7.66 7.44
N LEU A 363 2.57 -8.17 6.55
CA LEU A 363 1.98 -9.50 6.67
C LEU A 363 3.05 -10.60 6.69
N LEU A 364 4.00 -10.56 5.75
CA LEU A 364 5.05 -11.59 5.63
C LEU A 364 5.93 -11.65 6.87
N PHE A 365 6.39 -10.50 7.38
CA PHE A 365 7.21 -10.45 8.60
C PHE A 365 6.43 -10.87 9.84
N GLU A 366 5.15 -10.51 9.95
CA GLU A 366 4.33 -10.92 11.09
C GLU A 366 4.00 -12.41 11.06
N MET A 367 3.75 -12.99 9.87
CA MET A 367 3.59 -14.44 9.70
C MET A 367 4.86 -15.18 10.13
N GLN A 368 6.04 -14.70 9.74
CA GLN A 368 7.31 -15.26 10.15
C GLN A 368 7.51 -15.18 11.67
N ARG A 369 7.26 -14.02 12.26
CA ARG A 369 7.41 -13.77 13.70
C ARG A 369 6.51 -14.65 14.55
N ARG A 370 5.29 -14.93 14.10
CA ARG A 370 4.32 -15.79 14.81
C ARG A 370 4.45 -17.28 14.48
N GLY A 371 5.17 -17.64 13.43
CA GLY A 371 5.25 -19.02 12.96
C GLY A 371 3.93 -19.55 12.38
N VAL A 372 3.09 -18.65 11.81
CA VAL A 372 1.81 -19.01 11.18
C VAL A 372 1.94 -19.14 9.67
N ASN A 373 1.02 -19.84 9.01
CA ASN A 373 1.20 -20.32 7.65
C ASN A 373 0.38 -19.56 6.60
N LYS A 374 -0.87 -19.20 6.86
CA LYS A 374 -1.79 -18.62 5.87
C LYS A 374 -2.03 -17.14 6.11
N GLY A 375 -1.68 -16.32 5.16
CA GLY A 375 -1.84 -14.86 5.20
C GLY A 375 -2.66 -14.31 4.05
N LEU A 376 -3.36 -13.20 4.30
CA LEU A 376 -4.19 -12.52 3.33
C LEU A 376 -3.96 -11.01 3.40
N ALA A 377 -3.61 -10.40 2.28
CA ALA A 377 -3.52 -8.95 2.11
C ALA A 377 -4.65 -8.46 1.20
N MET A 378 -5.34 -7.38 1.59
CA MET A 378 -6.44 -6.82 0.80
C MET A 378 -6.58 -5.33 0.95
N LEU A 379 -7.09 -4.65 -0.07
CA LEU A 379 -7.43 -3.24 0.00
C LEU A 379 -8.50 -2.80 -0.99
N CYS A 380 -9.23 -1.73 -0.61
CA CYS A 380 -10.16 -1.02 -1.47
C CYS A 380 -9.41 -0.06 -2.40
N ILE A 381 -10.07 0.34 -3.46
CA ILE A 381 -9.49 1.16 -4.51
C ILE A 381 -10.51 2.20 -4.95
N GLY A 382 -10.10 3.46 -5.01
CA GLY A 382 -10.89 4.55 -5.58
C GLY A 382 -11.40 4.21 -6.99
N GLY A 383 -12.60 4.66 -7.31
CA GLY A 383 -13.29 4.28 -8.56
C GLY A 383 -14.03 2.93 -8.49
N GLY A 384 -14.13 2.32 -7.30
CA GLY A 384 -14.96 1.14 -7.09
C GLY A 384 -14.30 -0.18 -7.45
N GLN A 385 -13.16 -0.49 -6.84
CA GLN A 385 -12.49 -1.78 -7.03
C GLN A 385 -11.92 -2.33 -5.71
N GLY A 386 -11.55 -3.62 -5.73
CA GLY A 386 -10.79 -4.27 -4.67
C GLY A 386 -9.73 -5.22 -5.21
N VAL A 387 -8.68 -5.42 -4.44
CA VAL A 387 -7.65 -6.43 -4.69
C VAL A 387 -7.41 -7.24 -3.42
N ALA A 388 -7.06 -8.52 -3.61
CA ALA A 388 -6.65 -9.43 -2.55
C ALA A 388 -5.55 -10.37 -3.04
N LEU A 389 -4.65 -10.74 -2.14
CA LEU A 389 -3.55 -11.69 -2.34
C LEU A 389 -3.45 -12.63 -1.14
N ALA A 390 -3.49 -13.93 -1.38
CA ALA A 390 -3.29 -14.98 -0.40
C ALA A 390 -1.87 -15.56 -0.54
N VAL A 391 -1.17 -15.66 0.59
CA VAL A 391 0.19 -16.17 0.68
C VAL A 391 0.27 -17.28 1.71
N GLU A 392 1.15 -18.26 1.48
CA GLU A 392 1.36 -19.38 2.37
C GLU A 392 2.86 -19.57 2.64
N ARG A 393 3.23 -19.73 3.90
CA ARG A 393 4.61 -20.10 4.26
C ARG A 393 4.87 -21.56 3.93
N PRO A 394 6.12 -21.89 3.50
CA PRO A 394 6.53 -23.25 3.25
C PRO A 394 6.47 -24.12 4.49
#